data_0fe3d5789de8cf8716c3873627586a12
#
_entry.id   0fe3d5789de8cf8716c3873627586a12
#
_cell.length_a   1.000
_cell.length_b   1.000
_cell.length_c   1.000
_cell.angle_alpha   90.00
_cell.angle_beta   90.00
_cell.angle_gamma   90.00
#
_symmetry.space_group_name_H-M   'P 1'
#
loop_
_entity.id
_entity.type
_entity.pdbx_description
1 polymer ?
#
loop_
_entity_poly.entity_id
_entity_poly.type
_entity_poly.pdbx_seq_one_letter_code
_entity_poly.pdbx_strand_id
1 'polypeptide(L)'
;MSAPLAVPRLPRLFTSRDWMEDAEPAHLLWPFWGASHWEPRYNELFADFMAGGRQLFELTENPHDADFFLPPCGWQAGGSRQALRMADLARRRGRPLLLFFNSDSDERIPIANAIIYRTSFTRSSRRPCEHSWPAWTCDILKTYGGGRTIERSAASRPTIGYCGYVDYRNTFEHLQRALRGQIGVWGRIRGTAVRTLDAARGVDCRFVLRRRFAGHAGAAEREEYARIMLNCDYALVARGKGNFSFRLYEAMSAGAIPVFIDSDCCLPFDDVIPYRELFVWVPEDDIGCVAEYLLRFHAQHDGDSLVAHRRRIRQVYDTYLAPLAFHREVSVRLASARSAAGLSYG
;
A
#
# COMPACT_ATOMS: atom_id res chain seq x y z
N MET A 1 -14.67 -12.95 -40.27
CA MET A 1 -13.27 -13.07 -39.87
C MET A 1 -12.97 -11.84 -38.97
N SER A 2 -12.95 -12.02 -37.65
CA SER A 2 -12.59 -10.93 -36.71
C SER A 2 -11.10 -10.69 -36.85
N ALA A 3 -10.71 -9.44 -37.05
CA ALA A 3 -9.30 -9.04 -37.05
C ALA A 3 -8.66 -9.48 -35.73
N PRO A 4 -7.40 -9.97 -35.72
CA PRO A 4 -6.71 -10.31 -34.50
C PRO A 4 -6.62 -9.03 -33.66
N LEU A 5 -7.08 -9.10 -32.41
CA LEU A 5 -6.87 -8.02 -31.42
C LEU A 5 -5.36 -7.75 -31.35
N ALA A 6 -4.96 -6.58 -31.83
CA ALA A 6 -3.56 -6.17 -31.77
C ALA A 6 -3.12 -6.21 -30.29
N VAL A 7 -2.07 -6.96 -30.00
CA VAL A 7 -1.46 -6.96 -28.67
C VAL A 7 -1.09 -5.52 -28.35
N PRO A 8 -1.61 -4.91 -27.29
CA PRO A 8 -1.34 -3.51 -27.01
C PRO A 8 0.17 -3.34 -26.79
N ARG A 9 0.77 -2.43 -27.55
CA ARG A 9 2.20 -2.08 -27.40
C ARG A 9 2.44 -1.60 -25.97
N LEU A 10 3.57 -2.01 -25.39
CA LEU A 10 4.00 -1.57 -24.07
C LEU A 10 4.13 -0.04 -23.98
N PRO A 11 3.80 0.57 -22.82
CA PRO A 11 4.08 1.97 -22.59
C PRO A 11 5.58 2.26 -22.68
N ARG A 12 5.96 3.25 -23.49
CA ARG A 12 7.36 3.67 -23.66
C ARG A 12 7.65 4.88 -22.78
N LEU A 13 8.65 4.74 -21.90
CA LEU A 13 9.01 5.70 -20.89
C LEU A 13 10.34 6.37 -21.22
N PHE A 14 10.34 7.70 -21.36
CA PHE A 14 11.59 8.46 -21.45
C PHE A 14 12.17 8.61 -20.05
N THR A 15 13.40 8.16 -19.88
CA THR A 15 14.21 8.37 -18.68
C THR A 15 15.68 8.25 -19.05
N SER A 16 16.60 8.89 -18.30
CA SER A 16 18.04 8.76 -18.46
C SER A 16 18.74 8.86 -17.12
N ARG A 17 19.86 8.14 -16.97
CA ARG A 17 20.72 8.23 -15.78
C ARG A 17 21.33 9.62 -15.57
N ASP A 18 21.45 10.42 -16.62
CA ASP A 18 21.95 11.80 -16.56
C ASP A 18 21.04 12.72 -15.72
N TRP A 19 19.80 12.28 -15.47
CA TRP A 19 18.84 13.00 -14.64
C TRP A 19 18.77 12.47 -13.20
N MET A 20 19.67 11.55 -12.81
CA MET A 20 19.74 11.05 -11.44
C MET A 20 20.10 12.19 -10.48
N GLU A 21 19.41 12.22 -9.34
CA GLU A 21 19.78 12.96 -8.14
C GLU A 21 20.48 12.00 -7.18
N ASP A 22 20.97 12.49 -6.06
CA ASP A 22 21.52 11.66 -4.98
C ASP A 22 20.37 10.99 -4.20
N ALA A 23 19.65 10.11 -4.90
CA ALA A 23 18.48 9.41 -4.40
C ALA A 23 18.32 8.07 -5.14
N GLU A 24 17.55 7.17 -4.52
CA GLU A 24 17.23 5.87 -5.09
C GLU A 24 16.44 5.99 -6.40
N PRO A 25 16.69 5.11 -7.40
CA PRO A 25 15.86 5.02 -8.58
C PRO A 25 14.40 4.75 -8.21
N ALA A 26 13.49 5.33 -8.96
CA ALA A 26 12.07 5.02 -8.85
C ALA A 26 11.84 3.50 -8.99
N HIS A 27 10.96 2.91 -8.17
CA HIS A 27 10.72 1.45 -8.12
C HIS A 27 10.51 0.82 -9.49
N LEU A 28 9.80 1.50 -10.38
CA LEU A 28 9.54 1.03 -11.73
C LEU A 28 10.83 0.78 -12.54
N LEU A 29 11.92 1.47 -12.21
CA LEU A 29 13.21 1.32 -12.90
C LEU A 29 14.08 0.19 -12.37
N TRP A 30 13.74 -0.43 -11.23
CA TRP A 30 14.58 -1.48 -10.65
C TRP A 30 14.83 -2.70 -11.54
N PRO A 31 13.85 -3.23 -12.29
CA PRO A 31 14.12 -4.31 -13.24
C PRO A 31 15.17 -3.95 -14.30
N PHE A 32 15.32 -2.67 -14.61
CA PHE A 32 16.23 -2.17 -15.65
C PHE A 32 17.59 -1.75 -15.11
N TRP A 33 17.62 -1.08 -13.96
CA TRP A 33 18.82 -0.42 -13.44
C TRP A 33 19.39 -1.08 -12.18
N GLY A 34 18.65 -2.00 -11.58
CA GLY A 34 18.93 -2.57 -10.26
C GLY A 34 18.39 -1.71 -9.13
N ALA A 35 18.26 -2.33 -7.97
CA ALA A 35 17.95 -1.67 -6.70
C ALA A 35 19.25 -1.47 -5.94
N SER A 36 19.52 -0.30 -5.34
CA SER A 36 20.86 0.00 -4.86
C SER A 36 21.18 -0.53 -3.47
N HIS A 37 20.27 -0.47 -2.49
CA HIS A 37 20.59 -0.84 -1.10
C HIS A 37 19.38 -1.44 -0.39
N TRP A 38 19.25 -2.78 -0.37
CA TRP A 38 18.05 -3.37 0.15
C TRP A 38 18.29 -4.35 1.30
N GLU A 39 17.44 -4.24 2.30
CA GLU A 39 17.29 -5.30 3.27
C GLU A 39 16.82 -6.58 2.57
N PRO A 40 17.29 -7.79 2.96
CA PRO A 40 16.94 -9.05 2.33
C PRO A 40 15.44 -9.29 2.12
N ARG A 41 14.60 -8.79 3.02
CA ARG A 41 13.12 -8.89 2.93
C ARG A 41 12.53 -8.20 1.69
N TYR A 42 13.13 -7.12 1.23
CA TYR A 42 12.69 -6.44 0.01
C TYR A 42 13.13 -7.19 -1.23
N ASN A 43 14.31 -7.82 -1.21
CA ASN A 43 14.78 -8.66 -2.31
C ASN A 43 13.79 -9.80 -2.58
N GLU A 44 13.28 -10.46 -1.54
CA GLU A 44 12.28 -11.52 -1.68
C GLU A 44 10.92 -10.97 -2.17
N LEU A 45 10.45 -9.87 -1.59
CA LEU A 45 9.19 -9.24 -1.97
C LEU A 45 9.16 -8.79 -3.43
N PHE A 46 10.27 -8.22 -3.92
CA PHE A 46 10.38 -7.70 -5.27
C PHE A 46 10.99 -8.69 -6.29
N ALA A 47 11.34 -9.92 -5.88
CA ALA A 47 12.01 -10.89 -6.75
C ALA A 47 11.25 -11.12 -8.06
N ASP A 48 9.94 -11.34 -7.99
CA ASP A 48 9.10 -11.58 -9.16
C ASP A 48 9.03 -10.34 -10.07
N PHE A 49 8.99 -9.14 -9.47
CA PHE A 49 9.01 -7.88 -10.22
C PHE A 49 10.38 -7.62 -10.87
N MET A 50 11.47 -7.91 -10.19
CA MET A 50 12.83 -7.81 -10.77
C MET A 50 13.00 -8.74 -11.97
N ALA A 51 12.43 -9.94 -11.92
CA ALA A 51 12.48 -10.93 -13.00
C ALA A 51 11.55 -10.57 -14.18
N GLY A 52 10.32 -10.14 -13.91
CA GLY A 52 9.26 -9.94 -14.93
C GLY A 52 8.99 -8.49 -15.34
N GLY A 53 9.49 -7.50 -14.58
CA GLY A 53 9.11 -6.09 -14.77
C GLY A 53 9.55 -5.47 -16.10
N ARG A 54 10.64 -5.98 -16.70
CA ARG A 54 11.09 -5.53 -18.04
C ARG A 54 10.07 -5.81 -19.15
N GLN A 55 9.16 -6.73 -18.93
CA GLN A 55 8.11 -7.08 -19.88
C GLN A 55 6.88 -6.16 -19.79
N LEU A 56 6.88 -5.21 -18.88
CA LEU A 56 5.76 -4.31 -18.63
C LEU A 56 5.92 -2.93 -19.28
N PHE A 57 7.16 -2.50 -19.52
CA PHE A 57 7.48 -1.17 -20.02
C PHE A 57 8.68 -1.23 -20.98
N GLU A 58 8.74 -0.28 -21.91
CA GLU A 58 9.93 -0.01 -22.71
C GLU A 58 10.57 1.29 -22.21
N LEU A 59 11.92 1.29 -22.05
CA LEU A 59 12.65 2.51 -21.77
C LEU A 59 13.23 3.10 -23.05
N THR A 60 13.24 4.44 -23.15
CA THR A 60 13.87 5.17 -24.25
C THR A 60 14.64 6.37 -23.70
N GLU A 61 15.79 6.65 -24.30
CA GLU A 61 16.56 7.86 -24.06
C GLU A 61 16.23 8.97 -25.09
N ASN A 62 15.42 8.63 -26.11
CA ASN A 62 14.92 9.62 -27.07
C ASN A 62 13.55 10.16 -26.61
N PRO A 63 13.46 11.44 -26.23
CA PRO A 63 12.20 12.03 -25.75
C PRO A 63 11.10 12.12 -26.83
N HIS A 64 11.44 11.97 -28.11
CA HIS A 64 10.45 11.94 -29.20
C HIS A 64 9.66 10.63 -29.28
N ASP A 65 10.30 9.53 -28.85
CA ASP A 65 9.70 8.19 -28.92
C ASP A 65 8.86 7.83 -27.68
N ALA A 66 8.84 8.72 -26.68
CA ALA A 66 8.20 8.47 -25.41
C ALA A 66 6.67 8.64 -25.44
N ASP A 67 5.96 7.75 -24.79
CA ASP A 67 4.57 7.91 -24.43
C ASP A 67 4.43 8.73 -23.12
N PHE A 68 5.35 8.50 -22.19
CA PHE A 68 5.41 9.14 -20.87
C PHE A 68 6.85 9.53 -20.51
N PHE A 69 7.00 10.53 -19.67
CA PHE A 69 8.27 10.93 -19.09
C PHE A 69 8.34 10.44 -17.66
N LEU A 70 9.43 9.81 -17.26
CA LEU A 70 9.66 9.26 -15.93
C LEU A 70 10.92 9.84 -15.31
N PRO A 71 10.85 10.70 -14.29
CA PRO A 71 12.03 11.08 -13.53
C PRO A 71 12.70 9.84 -12.95
N PRO A 72 14.04 9.73 -13.05
CA PRO A 72 14.74 8.54 -12.57
C PRO A 72 14.61 8.33 -11.06
N CYS A 73 14.40 9.40 -10.29
CA CYS A 73 14.10 9.34 -8.86
C CYS A 73 12.65 9.75 -8.59
N GLY A 74 12.06 9.19 -7.52
CA GLY A 74 10.75 9.61 -7.03
C GLY A 74 10.76 11.08 -6.55
N TRP A 75 9.57 11.67 -6.41
CA TRP A 75 9.43 12.98 -5.78
C TRP A 75 9.94 12.93 -4.34
N GLN A 76 10.68 13.95 -3.91
CA GLN A 76 11.14 14.12 -2.55
C GLN A 76 10.27 15.14 -1.81
N ALA A 77 10.04 14.94 -0.51
CA ALA A 77 9.33 15.93 0.30
C ALA A 77 10.08 17.27 0.28
N GLY A 78 9.35 18.35 -0.04
CA GLY A 78 9.94 19.66 -0.24
C GLY A 78 10.35 19.98 -1.70
N GLY A 79 10.21 19.03 -2.61
CA GLY A 79 10.39 19.22 -4.05
C GLY A 79 11.57 18.46 -4.67
N SER A 80 11.49 18.23 -5.98
CA SER A 80 12.55 17.69 -6.82
C SER A 80 12.77 18.60 -8.02
N ARG A 81 13.96 19.21 -8.11
CA ARG A 81 14.33 20.10 -9.21
C ARG A 81 14.34 19.35 -10.54
N GLN A 82 14.83 18.14 -10.56
CA GLN A 82 14.90 17.31 -11.76
C GLN A 82 13.50 16.89 -12.24
N ALA A 83 12.61 16.50 -11.31
CA ALA A 83 11.22 16.21 -11.67
C ALA A 83 10.52 17.41 -12.28
N LEU A 84 10.74 18.62 -11.75
CA LEU A 84 10.18 19.87 -12.31
C LEU A 84 10.73 20.18 -13.71
N ARG A 85 12.05 20.02 -13.92
CA ARG A 85 12.66 20.20 -15.24
C ARG A 85 12.13 19.17 -16.25
N MET A 86 12.00 17.90 -15.83
CA MET A 86 11.46 16.85 -16.71
C MET A 86 9.97 17.09 -17.01
N ALA A 87 9.19 17.59 -16.05
CA ALA A 87 7.81 18.01 -16.27
C ALA A 87 7.67 19.09 -17.34
N ASP A 88 8.58 20.07 -17.34
CA ASP A 88 8.64 21.10 -18.38
C ASP A 88 8.99 20.52 -19.76
N LEU A 89 9.92 19.58 -19.82
CA LEU A 89 10.26 18.90 -21.07
C LEU A 89 9.07 18.08 -21.57
N ALA A 90 8.42 17.31 -20.71
CA ALA A 90 7.23 16.50 -21.01
C ALA A 90 6.10 17.39 -21.55
N ARG A 91 5.82 18.53 -20.89
CA ARG A 91 4.80 19.51 -21.29
C ARG A 91 5.08 20.09 -22.68
N ARG A 92 6.34 20.46 -22.98
CA ARG A 92 6.73 20.94 -24.32
C ARG A 92 6.56 19.89 -25.42
N ARG A 93 6.58 18.61 -25.06
CA ARG A 93 6.36 17.48 -25.96
C ARG A 93 4.90 17.00 -26.00
N GLY A 94 3.99 17.64 -25.25
CA GLY A 94 2.61 17.21 -25.15
C GLY A 94 2.44 15.82 -24.51
N ARG A 95 3.40 15.42 -23.64
CA ARG A 95 3.40 14.10 -23.00
C ARG A 95 3.23 14.25 -21.48
N PRO A 96 2.53 13.32 -20.81
CA PRO A 96 2.40 13.34 -19.36
C PRO A 96 3.69 12.85 -18.67
N LEU A 97 3.89 13.38 -17.44
CA LEU A 97 4.90 12.90 -16.52
C LEU A 97 4.32 11.77 -15.68
N LEU A 98 5.01 10.65 -15.54
CA LEU A 98 4.72 9.62 -14.56
C LEU A 98 5.60 9.85 -13.34
N LEU A 99 5.01 9.99 -12.15
CA LEU A 99 5.73 10.37 -10.94
C LEU A 99 5.34 9.48 -9.76
N PHE A 100 6.35 9.10 -8.95
CA PHE A 100 6.16 8.33 -7.73
C PHE A 100 6.56 9.14 -6.51
N PHE A 101 5.75 9.12 -5.45
CA PHE A 101 6.00 9.82 -4.21
C PHE A 101 5.75 8.91 -3.01
N ASN A 102 6.84 8.31 -2.50
CA ASN A 102 6.80 7.46 -1.31
C ASN A 102 7.19 8.28 -0.08
N SER A 103 6.21 8.82 0.62
CA SER A 103 6.43 9.71 1.78
C SER A 103 5.25 9.68 2.73
N ASP A 104 5.51 10.05 4.00
CA ASP A 104 4.46 10.39 4.97
C ASP A 104 3.78 11.74 4.66
N SER A 105 4.40 12.58 3.80
CA SER A 105 3.89 13.91 3.45
C SER A 105 2.67 13.80 2.54
N ASP A 106 1.69 14.62 2.81
CA ASP A 106 0.50 14.85 1.98
C ASP A 106 0.62 16.13 1.12
N GLU A 107 1.83 16.71 1.02
CA GLU A 107 2.08 17.92 0.26
C GLU A 107 1.55 17.84 -1.16
N ARG A 108 1.06 18.96 -1.67
CA ARG A 108 0.60 19.07 -3.05
C ARG A 108 1.77 19.16 -4.01
N ILE A 109 1.85 18.21 -4.95
CA ILE A 109 2.85 18.25 -6.03
C ILE A 109 2.37 19.24 -7.10
N PRO A 110 3.15 20.31 -7.41
CA PRO A 110 2.72 21.41 -8.28
C PRO A 110 2.97 21.12 -9.77
N ILE A 111 2.63 19.90 -10.24
CA ILE A 111 2.80 19.48 -11.64
C ILE A 111 1.43 19.13 -12.20
N ALA A 112 0.98 19.87 -13.22
CA ALA A 112 -0.36 19.72 -13.77
C ALA A 112 -0.49 18.54 -14.75
N ASN A 113 0.51 18.30 -15.59
CA ASN A 113 0.51 17.24 -16.60
C ASN A 113 1.18 15.96 -16.10
N ALA A 114 0.87 15.54 -14.88
CA ALA A 114 1.46 14.34 -14.28
C ALA A 114 0.39 13.31 -13.95
N ILE A 115 0.78 12.03 -14.00
CA ILE A 115 0.13 10.89 -13.37
C ILE A 115 0.97 10.58 -12.14
N ILE A 116 0.39 10.71 -10.94
CA ILE A 116 1.13 10.67 -9.68
C ILE A 116 0.68 9.48 -8.86
N TYR A 117 1.60 8.55 -8.59
CA TYR A 117 1.41 7.47 -7.63
C TYR A 117 2.04 7.84 -6.29
N ARG A 118 1.25 7.86 -5.22
CA ARG A 118 1.72 8.29 -3.90
C ARG A 118 1.13 7.48 -2.75
N THR A 119 1.86 7.40 -1.63
CA THR A 119 1.43 6.63 -0.46
C THR A 119 0.47 7.38 0.46
N SER A 120 0.73 8.68 0.71
CA SER A 120 0.02 9.48 1.70
C SER A 120 -0.77 10.62 1.07
N PHE A 121 -2.09 10.57 1.17
CA PHE A 121 -3.03 11.65 0.82
C PHE A 121 -4.45 11.27 1.25
N THR A 122 -5.38 12.24 1.17
CA THR A 122 -6.80 12.02 1.53
C THR A 122 -7.66 11.84 0.29
N ARG A 123 -8.68 11.00 0.41
CA ARG A 123 -9.65 10.71 -0.63
C ARG A 123 -10.47 11.97 -0.98
N SER A 124 -10.84 12.74 0.05
CA SER A 124 -11.60 13.98 -0.09
C SER A 124 -10.84 15.10 -0.82
N SER A 125 -9.50 15.10 -0.80
CA SER A 125 -8.64 16.08 -1.49
C SER A 125 -7.97 15.55 -2.75
N ARG A 126 -8.24 14.28 -3.12
CA ARG A 126 -7.63 13.59 -4.26
C ARG A 126 -7.92 14.31 -5.58
N ARG A 127 -6.87 14.57 -6.34
CA ARG A 127 -7.00 15.04 -7.72
C ARG A 127 -7.15 13.87 -8.70
N PRO A 128 -7.78 14.06 -9.87
CA PRO A 128 -7.91 12.98 -10.86
C PRO A 128 -6.59 12.36 -11.34
N CYS A 129 -5.50 13.13 -11.26
CA CYS A 129 -4.15 12.68 -11.63
C CYS A 129 -3.42 11.91 -10.51
N GLU A 130 -4.00 11.80 -9.31
CA GLU A 130 -3.37 11.14 -8.17
C GLU A 130 -3.95 9.75 -7.94
N HIS A 131 -3.06 8.79 -7.78
CA HIS A 131 -3.36 7.38 -7.56
C HIS A 131 -2.62 6.87 -6.33
N SER A 132 -3.24 5.97 -5.59
CA SER A 132 -2.60 5.37 -4.43
C SER A 132 -1.55 4.34 -4.86
N TRP A 133 -0.46 4.31 -4.10
CA TRP A 133 0.63 3.37 -4.24
C TRP A 133 0.74 2.49 -2.99
N PRO A 134 0.85 1.14 -3.13
CA PRO A 134 0.99 0.27 -1.97
C PRO A 134 2.25 0.57 -1.16
N ALA A 135 2.09 0.64 0.16
CA ALA A 135 3.22 0.76 1.07
C ALA A 135 3.75 -0.64 1.39
N TRP A 136 4.66 -1.14 0.57
CA TRP A 136 5.21 -2.48 0.72
C TRP A 136 6.27 -2.57 1.83
N THR A 137 6.28 -3.71 2.51
CA THR A 137 7.36 -4.09 3.44
C THR A 137 7.76 -5.56 3.29
N CYS A 138 6.78 -6.48 3.31
CA CYS A 138 6.99 -7.91 3.30
C CYS A 138 5.73 -8.64 2.80
N ASP A 139 5.90 -9.76 2.10
CA ASP A 139 4.84 -10.75 1.92
C ASP A 139 4.91 -11.74 3.09
N ILE A 140 4.02 -11.55 4.07
CA ILE A 140 4.04 -12.31 5.32
C ILE A 140 3.86 -13.81 5.07
N LEU A 141 2.93 -14.19 4.17
CA LEU A 141 2.67 -15.59 3.90
C LEU A 141 3.85 -16.26 3.17
N LYS A 142 4.44 -15.58 2.21
CA LYS A 142 5.58 -16.09 1.44
C LYS A 142 6.81 -16.23 2.34
N THR A 143 7.12 -15.21 3.13
CA THR A 143 8.33 -15.14 3.93
C THR A 143 8.28 -15.97 5.19
N TYR A 144 7.13 -16.03 5.89
CA TYR A 144 7.00 -16.67 7.21
C TYR A 144 6.00 -17.81 7.26
N GLY A 145 5.09 -17.93 6.29
CA GLY A 145 4.02 -18.94 6.24
C GLY A 145 4.31 -20.12 5.32
N GLY A 146 5.48 -20.17 4.69
CA GLY A 146 5.81 -21.23 3.73
C GLY A 146 4.96 -21.20 2.46
N GLY A 147 4.35 -20.04 2.13
CA GLY A 147 3.54 -19.81 0.92
C GLY A 147 2.16 -20.48 0.94
N ARG A 148 1.78 -21.18 2.02
CA ARG A 148 0.48 -21.86 2.12
C ARG A 148 -0.47 -21.08 3.01
N THR A 149 -1.65 -20.75 2.50
CA THR A 149 -2.71 -20.15 3.32
C THR A 149 -3.01 -21.05 4.51
N ILE A 150 -2.92 -20.49 5.72
CA ILE A 150 -3.25 -21.23 6.94
C ILE A 150 -4.77 -21.41 6.98
N GLU A 151 -5.21 -22.63 6.68
CA GLU A 151 -6.61 -23.01 6.80
C GLU A 151 -6.91 -23.29 8.28
N ARG A 152 -7.66 -22.38 8.90
CA ARG A 152 -8.21 -22.57 10.22
C ARG A 152 -9.72 -22.51 10.13
N SER A 153 -10.38 -23.47 10.75
CA SER A 153 -11.82 -23.34 11.02
C SER A 153 -12.06 -22.05 11.81
N ALA A 154 -13.11 -21.32 11.44
CA ALA A 154 -13.47 -20.12 12.21
C ALA A 154 -13.72 -20.50 13.66
N ALA A 155 -13.07 -19.80 14.56
CA ALA A 155 -13.39 -19.89 15.98
C ALA A 155 -14.78 -19.28 16.22
N SER A 156 -15.47 -19.71 17.28
CA SER A 156 -16.75 -19.10 17.70
C SER A 156 -16.62 -17.63 18.08
N ARG A 157 -15.40 -17.15 18.27
CA ARG A 157 -15.06 -15.75 18.56
C ARG A 157 -14.01 -15.28 17.58
N PRO A 158 -14.15 -14.05 17.03
CA PRO A 158 -13.13 -13.47 16.15
C PRO A 158 -11.80 -13.32 16.88
N THR A 159 -10.72 -13.81 16.25
CA THR A 159 -9.35 -13.59 16.71
C THR A 159 -8.74 -12.39 15.99
N ILE A 160 -8.37 -11.35 16.74
CA ILE A 160 -7.77 -10.14 16.14
C ILE A 160 -6.35 -9.91 16.63
N GLY A 161 -5.43 -9.72 15.68
CA GLY A 161 -4.02 -9.48 15.93
C GLY A 161 -3.62 -8.01 15.83
N TYR A 162 -2.76 -7.57 16.73
CA TYR A 162 -2.02 -6.33 16.63
C TYR A 162 -0.66 -6.46 17.29
N CYS A 163 0.40 -6.15 16.57
CA CYS A 163 1.74 -6.04 17.13
C CYS A 163 2.35 -4.70 16.69
N GLY A 164 2.62 -3.81 17.63
CA GLY A 164 3.20 -2.53 17.26
C GLY A 164 3.13 -1.45 18.34
N TYR A 165 3.57 -0.27 17.92
CA TYR A 165 3.60 0.89 18.79
C TYR A 165 2.20 1.47 19.03
N VAL A 166 1.92 1.77 20.29
CA VAL A 166 0.81 2.60 20.73
C VAL A 166 1.35 3.70 21.65
N ASP A 167 0.76 4.89 21.58
CA ASP A 167 1.23 6.04 22.37
C ASP A 167 1.01 5.86 23.87
N TYR A 168 0.06 5.02 24.27
CA TYR A 168 -0.29 4.74 25.66
C TYR A 168 -0.93 3.36 25.80
N ARG A 169 -0.73 2.72 26.95
CA ARG A 169 -1.21 1.37 27.25
C ARG A 169 -2.48 1.34 28.06
N ASN A 170 -2.75 2.37 28.85
CA ASN A 170 -3.87 2.47 29.75
C ASN A 170 -4.38 3.91 29.86
N THR A 171 -5.53 4.09 30.51
CA THR A 171 -6.18 5.39 30.67
C THR A 171 -5.33 6.41 31.41
N PHE A 172 -4.54 5.98 32.40
CA PHE A 172 -3.67 6.85 33.17
C PHE A 172 -2.50 7.38 32.33
N GLU A 173 -1.83 6.52 31.58
CA GLU A 173 -0.75 6.92 30.65
C GLU A 173 -1.31 7.82 29.53
N HIS A 174 -2.53 7.56 29.07
CA HIS A 174 -3.21 8.43 28.12
C HIS A 174 -3.41 9.83 28.68
N LEU A 175 -3.98 9.93 29.88
CA LEU A 175 -4.23 11.21 30.53
C LEU A 175 -2.94 11.99 30.75
N GLN A 176 -1.89 11.35 31.24
CA GLN A 176 -0.57 12.00 31.43
C GLN A 176 -0.02 12.55 30.12
N ARG A 177 -0.10 11.80 29.02
CA ARG A 177 0.39 12.23 27.70
C ARG A 177 -0.48 13.32 27.09
N ALA A 178 -1.80 13.22 27.29
CA ALA A 178 -2.75 14.25 26.84
C ALA A 178 -2.45 15.61 27.50
N LEU A 179 -2.25 15.60 28.83
CA LEU A 179 -1.87 16.80 29.60
C LEU A 179 -0.54 17.41 29.16
N ARG A 180 0.36 16.61 28.61
CA ARG A 180 1.66 17.06 28.08
C ARG A 180 1.62 17.42 26.59
N GLY A 181 0.45 17.34 25.92
CA GLY A 181 0.34 17.56 24.47
C GLY A 181 1.11 16.56 23.61
N GLN A 182 1.41 15.36 24.14
CA GLN A 182 2.28 14.37 23.50
C GLN A 182 1.53 13.31 22.69
N ILE A 183 0.21 13.40 22.54
CA ILE A 183 -0.57 12.44 21.78
C ILE A 183 -0.85 13.01 20.40
N GLY A 184 -0.18 12.46 19.37
CA GLY A 184 -0.52 12.72 17.97
C GLY A 184 -1.85 12.08 17.56
N VAL A 185 -2.45 12.57 16.47
CA VAL A 185 -3.73 12.05 15.94
C VAL A 185 -3.66 10.53 15.71
N TRP A 186 -2.61 10.07 15.06
CA TRP A 186 -2.41 8.64 14.75
C TRP A 186 -2.23 7.76 16.00
N GLY A 187 -1.64 8.29 17.09
CA GLY A 187 -1.51 7.58 18.36
C GLY A 187 -2.85 7.44 19.08
N ARG A 188 -3.70 8.46 19.02
CA ARG A 188 -5.07 8.39 19.54
C ARG A 188 -5.90 7.31 18.84
N ILE A 189 -5.87 7.29 17.51
CA ILE A 189 -6.59 6.30 16.70
C ILE A 189 -6.20 4.88 17.12
N ARG A 190 -4.91 4.56 17.09
CA ARG A 190 -4.42 3.23 17.45
C ARG A 190 -4.72 2.84 18.89
N GLY A 191 -4.45 3.74 19.82
CA GLY A 191 -4.68 3.48 21.23
C GLY A 191 -6.15 3.32 21.57
N THR A 192 -7.06 4.10 20.95
CA THR A 192 -8.50 3.95 21.15
C THR A 192 -8.98 2.62 20.59
N ALA A 193 -8.60 2.25 19.35
CA ALA A 193 -9.00 0.97 18.77
C ALA A 193 -8.54 -0.22 19.61
N VAL A 194 -7.27 -0.22 20.05
CA VAL A 194 -6.71 -1.29 20.89
C VAL A 194 -7.48 -1.42 22.21
N ARG A 195 -7.73 -0.32 22.93
CA ARG A 195 -8.46 -0.37 24.20
C ARG A 195 -9.91 -0.83 24.04
N THR A 196 -10.59 -0.34 23.01
CA THR A 196 -11.99 -0.71 22.75
C THR A 196 -12.11 -2.20 22.43
N LEU A 197 -11.21 -2.74 21.63
CA LEU A 197 -11.17 -4.16 21.30
C LEU A 197 -10.80 -5.02 22.53
N ASP A 198 -9.78 -4.61 23.29
CA ASP A 198 -9.30 -5.35 24.47
C ASP A 198 -10.36 -5.42 25.59
N ALA A 199 -11.19 -4.39 25.72
CA ALA A 199 -12.29 -4.35 26.66
C ALA A 199 -13.53 -5.12 26.18
N ALA A 200 -13.60 -5.51 24.90
CA ALA A 200 -14.80 -6.09 24.32
C ALA A 200 -14.98 -7.57 24.69
N ARG A 201 -16.14 -7.90 25.26
CA ARG A 201 -16.52 -9.30 25.47
C ARG A 201 -16.83 -9.97 24.13
N GLY A 202 -16.28 -11.15 23.90
CA GLY A 202 -16.54 -11.92 22.67
C GLY A 202 -15.49 -11.77 21.57
N VAL A 203 -14.44 -10.98 21.77
CA VAL A 203 -13.27 -10.85 20.88
C VAL A 203 -12.04 -11.48 21.55
N ASP A 204 -11.29 -12.30 20.82
CA ASP A 204 -10.00 -12.84 21.27
C ASP A 204 -8.89 -11.92 20.72
N CYS A 205 -8.37 -11.05 21.58
CA CYS A 205 -7.35 -10.09 21.23
C CYS A 205 -5.94 -10.65 21.45
N ARG A 206 -5.11 -10.64 20.40
CA ARG A 206 -3.70 -11.07 20.43
C ARG A 206 -2.82 -9.88 20.18
N PHE A 207 -2.64 -9.06 21.23
CA PHE A 207 -1.95 -7.78 21.13
C PHE A 207 -0.57 -7.82 21.77
N VAL A 208 0.44 -7.41 21.00
CA VAL A 208 1.81 -7.16 21.48
C VAL A 208 2.08 -5.67 21.35
N LEU A 209 1.91 -4.95 22.46
CA LEU A 209 2.05 -3.50 22.53
C LEU A 209 3.50 -3.11 22.80
N ARG A 210 4.11 -2.39 21.88
CA ARG A 210 5.51 -1.95 21.95
C ARG A 210 5.61 -0.49 22.34
N ARG A 211 6.68 -0.13 23.06
CA ARG A 211 6.97 1.25 23.48
C ARG A 211 7.74 2.06 22.44
N ARG A 212 8.33 1.39 21.45
CA ARG A 212 9.15 2.01 20.40
C ARG A 212 8.59 1.63 19.04
N PHE A 213 8.74 2.54 18.09
CA PHE A 213 8.44 2.25 16.69
C PHE A 213 9.42 1.18 16.17
N ALA A 214 8.89 0.14 15.53
CA ALA A 214 9.65 -1.07 15.17
C ALA A 214 10.47 -0.91 13.88
N GLY A 215 10.87 0.30 13.48
CA GLY A 215 11.69 0.52 12.29
C GLY A 215 13.01 -0.26 12.29
N HIS A 216 13.48 -0.70 13.47
CA HIS A 216 14.70 -1.49 13.66
C HIS A 216 14.44 -2.81 14.40
N ALA A 217 13.27 -3.43 14.18
CA ALA A 217 12.93 -4.71 14.79
C ALA A 217 13.93 -5.81 14.40
N GLY A 218 14.44 -6.55 15.38
CA GLY A 218 15.28 -7.72 15.16
C GLY A 218 14.51 -8.88 14.52
N ALA A 219 15.21 -9.94 14.10
CA ALA A 219 14.59 -11.11 13.46
C ALA A 219 13.47 -11.72 14.31
N ALA A 220 13.73 -11.94 15.62
CA ALA A 220 12.74 -12.50 16.55
C ALA A 220 11.47 -11.65 16.67
N GLU A 221 11.61 -10.34 16.68
CA GLU A 221 10.46 -9.41 16.73
C GLU A 221 9.65 -9.43 15.44
N ARG A 222 10.28 -9.61 14.28
CA ARG A 222 9.61 -9.77 12.99
C ARG A 222 8.87 -11.10 12.91
N GLU A 223 9.46 -12.19 13.40
CA GLU A 223 8.80 -13.49 13.49
C GLU A 223 7.58 -13.47 14.43
N GLU A 224 7.69 -12.81 15.58
CA GLU A 224 6.56 -12.61 16.49
C GLU A 224 5.44 -11.82 15.80
N TYR A 225 5.78 -10.74 15.10
CA TYR A 225 4.83 -9.95 14.31
C TYR A 225 4.14 -10.81 13.25
N ALA A 226 4.91 -11.55 12.46
CA ALA A 226 4.39 -12.42 11.42
C ALA A 226 3.51 -13.54 11.99
N ARG A 227 3.91 -14.14 13.11
CA ARG A 227 3.14 -15.19 13.80
C ARG A 227 1.77 -14.68 14.25
N ILE A 228 1.69 -13.46 14.80
CA ILE A 228 0.42 -12.84 15.17
C ILE A 228 -0.44 -12.65 13.93
N MET A 229 0.12 -12.09 12.85
CA MET A 229 -0.60 -11.84 11.60
C MET A 229 -1.13 -13.14 10.97
N LEU A 230 -0.31 -14.19 10.94
CA LEU A 230 -0.67 -15.50 10.37
C LEU A 230 -1.68 -16.26 11.26
N ASN A 231 -1.67 -16.04 12.58
CA ASN A 231 -2.47 -16.80 13.54
C ASN A 231 -3.75 -16.10 14.01
N CYS A 232 -4.11 -14.95 13.44
CA CYS A 232 -5.37 -14.28 13.68
C CYS A 232 -6.23 -14.25 12.42
N ASP A 233 -7.56 -14.26 12.57
CA ASP A 233 -8.47 -14.13 11.44
C ASP A 233 -8.50 -12.70 10.93
N TYR A 234 -8.34 -11.77 11.88
CA TYR A 234 -8.38 -10.34 11.65
C TYR A 234 -7.10 -9.65 12.08
N ALA A 235 -6.76 -8.55 11.40
CA ALA A 235 -5.64 -7.69 11.77
C ALA A 235 -6.11 -6.26 11.93
N LEU A 236 -5.82 -5.62 13.07
CA LEU A 236 -6.12 -4.21 13.26
C LEU A 236 -5.20 -3.34 12.39
N VAL A 237 -5.82 -2.57 11.50
CA VAL A 237 -5.15 -1.67 10.56
C VAL A 237 -5.58 -0.23 10.80
N ALA A 238 -4.66 0.59 11.26
CA ALA A 238 -4.84 2.02 11.42
C ALA A 238 -3.66 2.76 10.81
N ARG A 239 -3.89 3.99 10.36
CA ARG A 239 -2.87 4.83 9.73
C ARG A 239 -1.61 5.02 10.58
N GLY A 240 -0.51 5.32 9.89
CA GLY A 240 0.74 5.77 10.49
C GLY A 240 0.80 7.29 10.67
N LYS A 241 2.03 7.82 10.63
CA LYS A 241 2.29 9.26 10.57
C LYS A 241 1.73 9.83 9.26
N GLY A 242 2.03 9.20 8.12
CA GLY A 242 1.34 9.45 6.86
C GLY A 242 -0.06 8.83 6.86
N ASN A 243 -0.93 9.27 5.94
CA ASN A 243 -2.29 8.75 5.82
C ASN A 243 -2.34 7.43 5.04
N PHE A 244 -1.58 6.44 5.51
CA PHE A 244 -1.52 5.08 4.99
C PHE A 244 -1.03 4.10 6.06
N SER A 245 -1.04 2.80 5.76
CA SER A 245 -0.55 1.77 6.68
C SER A 245 0.19 0.65 5.94
N PHE A 246 1.43 0.40 6.29
CA PHE A 246 2.17 -0.80 5.84
C PHE A 246 1.42 -2.08 6.22
N ARG A 247 0.84 -2.10 7.44
CA ARG A 247 0.12 -3.27 7.98
C ARG A 247 -1.07 -3.69 7.12
N LEU A 248 -1.67 -2.80 6.35
CA LEU A 248 -2.73 -3.17 5.42
C LEU A 248 -2.27 -4.22 4.41
N TYR A 249 -1.14 -3.96 3.78
CA TYR A 249 -0.59 -4.83 2.74
C TYR A 249 0.00 -6.11 3.34
N GLU A 250 0.58 -6.02 4.53
CA GLU A 250 1.05 -7.18 5.30
C GLU A 250 -0.11 -8.08 5.73
N ALA A 251 -1.22 -7.53 6.24
CA ALA A 251 -2.41 -8.29 6.58
C ALA A 251 -3.01 -8.99 5.36
N MET A 252 -3.16 -8.28 4.25
CA MET A 252 -3.67 -8.87 3.02
C MET A 252 -2.74 -9.95 2.47
N SER A 253 -1.42 -9.75 2.55
CA SER A 253 -0.43 -10.76 2.14
C SER A 253 -0.47 -12.02 3.01
N ALA A 254 -0.85 -11.89 4.28
CA ALA A 254 -1.06 -13.01 5.20
C ALA A 254 -2.41 -13.72 5.01
N GLY A 255 -3.34 -13.14 4.25
CA GLY A 255 -4.72 -13.58 4.18
C GLY A 255 -5.50 -13.29 5.47
N ALA A 256 -5.07 -12.34 6.29
CA ALA A 256 -5.83 -11.84 7.43
C ALA A 256 -6.80 -10.75 6.97
N ILE A 257 -8.01 -10.74 7.54
CA ILE A 257 -9.03 -9.73 7.21
C ILE A 257 -8.69 -8.42 7.91
N PRO A 258 -8.48 -7.30 7.21
CA PRO A 258 -8.23 -6.02 7.84
C PRO A 258 -9.44 -5.51 8.63
N VAL A 259 -9.25 -5.20 9.92
CA VAL A 259 -10.13 -4.29 10.64
C VAL A 259 -9.58 -2.89 10.39
N PHE A 260 -10.13 -2.27 9.36
CA PHE A 260 -9.57 -1.07 8.75
C PHE A 260 -10.24 0.18 9.31
N ILE A 261 -9.44 1.02 9.97
CA ILE A 261 -9.90 2.33 10.44
C ILE A 261 -9.74 3.33 9.29
N ASP A 262 -10.87 3.75 8.74
CA ASP A 262 -10.92 4.67 7.60
C ASP A 262 -10.65 6.11 8.03
N SER A 263 -9.42 6.55 7.84
CA SER A 263 -8.97 7.92 8.05
C SER A 263 -9.01 8.77 6.77
N ASP A 264 -9.96 8.50 5.88
CA ASP A 264 -10.07 9.13 4.56
C ASP A 264 -8.83 8.87 3.67
N CYS A 265 -8.12 7.76 3.87
CA CYS A 265 -6.98 7.43 3.03
C CYS A 265 -7.41 6.86 1.67
N CYS A 266 -6.59 7.10 0.65
CA CYS A 266 -6.76 6.49 -0.65
C CYS A 266 -6.16 5.08 -0.65
N LEU A 267 -6.86 4.13 -1.27
CA LEU A 267 -6.39 2.77 -1.48
C LEU A 267 -6.10 2.52 -2.97
N PRO A 268 -5.10 1.68 -3.29
CA PRO A 268 -4.78 1.37 -4.68
C PRO A 268 -5.96 0.72 -5.41
N PHE A 269 -6.22 1.15 -6.63
CA PHE A 269 -7.26 0.56 -7.50
C PHE A 269 -8.63 0.47 -6.83
N ASP A 270 -9.01 1.52 -6.08
CA ASP A 270 -10.30 1.64 -5.38
C ASP A 270 -11.52 1.71 -6.35
N ASP A 271 -11.25 1.85 -7.64
CA ASP A 271 -12.22 1.73 -8.74
C ASP A 271 -12.50 0.27 -9.16
N VAL A 272 -11.64 -0.68 -8.78
CA VAL A 272 -11.73 -2.10 -9.16
C VAL A 272 -11.85 -3.00 -7.94
N ILE A 273 -11.14 -2.69 -6.86
CA ILE A 273 -11.12 -3.51 -5.64
C ILE A 273 -12.23 -3.06 -4.69
N PRO A 274 -13.21 -3.93 -4.38
CA PRO A 274 -14.32 -3.57 -3.48
C PRO A 274 -13.92 -3.66 -2.00
N TYR A 275 -13.03 -2.79 -1.55
CA TYR A 275 -12.45 -2.82 -0.21
C TYR A 275 -13.47 -2.82 0.92
N ARG A 276 -14.62 -2.14 0.75
CA ARG A 276 -15.69 -2.09 1.75
C ARG A 276 -16.37 -3.44 1.98
N GLU A 277 -16.36 -4.31 0.97
CA GLU A 277 -16.88 -5.68 1.08
C GLU A 277 -15.83 -6.65 1.66
N LEU A 278 -14.54 -6.32 1.47
CA LEU A 278 -13.42 -7.18 1.87
C LEU A 278 -13.01 -6.97 3.34
N PHE A 279 -13.19 -5.76 3.88
CA PHE A 279 -12.67 -5.36 5.18
C PHE A 279 -13.79 -5.15 6.21
N VAL A 280 -13.46 -5.34 7.48
CA VAL A 280 -14.23 -4.72 8.54
C VAL A 280 -13.93 -3.22 8.47
N TRP A 281 -14.85 -2.47 7.83
CA TRP A 281 -14.65 -1.06 7.53
C TRP A 281 -15.21 -0.20 8.66
N VAL A 282 -14.35 0.52 9.37
CA VAL A 282 -14.71 1.33 10.53
C VAL A 282 -14.38 2.79 10.24
N PRO A 283 -15.37 3.69 10.14
CA PRO A 283 -15.11 5.13 10.09
C PRO A 283 -14.27 5.59 11.28
N GLU A 284 -13.36 6.54 11.08
CA GLU A 284 -12.51 7.04 12.17
C GLU A 284 -13.33 7.61 13.34
N ASP A 285 -14.44 8.26 13.03
CA ASP A 285 -15.36 8.83 14.05
C ASP A 285 -16.05 7.74 14.88
N ASP A 286 -16.21 6.53 14.34
CA ASP A 286 -16.83 5.38 14.99
C ASP A 286 -15.83 4.44 15.67
N ILE A 287 -14.59 4.86 15.86
CA ILE A 287 -13.52 4.01 16.40
C ILE A 287 -13.83 3.44 17.78
N GLY A 288 -14.68 4.13 18.55
CA GLY A 288 -15.22 3.66 19.83
C GLY A 288 -16.14 2.43 19.71
N CYS A 289 -16.64 2.13 18.53
CA CYS A 289 -17.52 1.01 18.21
C CYS A 289 -16.81 -0.08 17.39
N VAL A 290 -15.47 -0.04 17.26
CA VAL A 290 -14.71 -0.97 16.42
C VAL A 290 -14.98 -2.44 16.72
N ALA A 291 -15.23 -2.80 17.98
CA ALA A 291 -15.57 -4.15 18.39
C ALA A 291 -16.96 -4.59 17.87
N GLU A 292 -17.93 -3.69 17.84
CA GLU A 292 -19.27 -3.96 17.30
C GLU A 292 -19.22 -4.20 15.78
N TYR A 293 -18.42 -3.40 15.06
CA TYR A 293 -18.19 -3.61 13.62
C TYR A 293 -17.57 -4.98 13.37
N LEU A 294 -16.54 -5.37 14.14
CA LEU A 294 -15.90 -6.67 14.03
C LEU A 294 -16.87 -7.82 14.32
N LEU A 295 -17.60 -7.76 15.42
CA LEU A 295 -18.55 -8.81 15.82
C LEU A 295 -19.69 -8.95 14.80
N ARG A 296 -20.21 -7.84 14.28
CA ARG A 296 -21.25 -7.83 13.24
C ARG A 296 -20.74 -8.47 11.94
N PHE A 297 -19.55 -8.12 11.51
CA PHE A 297 -18.92 -8.71 10.33
C PHE A 297 -18.69 -10.21 10.53
N HIS A 298 -18.16 -10.61 11.68
CA HIS A 298 -17.88 -12.01 11.99
C HIS A 298 -19.16 -12.86 12.01
N ALA A 299 -20.25 -12.34 12.56
CA ALA A 299 -21.54 -13.01 12.61
C ALA A 299 -22.19 -13.26 11.23
N GLN A 300 -21.72 -12.60 10.17
CA GLN A 300 -22.15 -12.82 8.79
C GLN A 300 -21.44 -14.01 8.11
N HIS A 301 -20.43 -14.58 8.77
CA HIS A 301 -19.61 -15.63 8.23
C HIS A 301 -19.67 -16.89 9.12
N ASP A 302 -19.95 -18.02 8.54
CA ASP A 302 -19.66 -19.34 9.13
C ASP A 302 -18.20 -19.73 8.93
N GLY A 303 -17.80 -20.92 9.42
CA GLY A 303 -16.41 -21.39 9.35
C GLY A 303 -15.84 -21.42 7.94
N ASP A 304 -16.59 -21.93 7.01
CA ASP A 304 -16.14 -22.14 5.62
C ASP A 304 -16.13 -20.83 4.84
N SER A 305 -17.15 -19.98 5.04
CA SER A 305 -17.22 -18.68 4.37
C SER A 305 -16.14 -17.72 4.87
N LEU A 306 -15.75 -17.77 6.15
CA LEU A 306 -14.64 -16.99 6.66
C LEU A 306 -13.31 -17.42 6.04
N VAL A 307 -13.08 -18.75 5.91
CA VAL A 307 -11.89 -19.27 5.21
C VAL A 307 -11.87 -18.84 3.75
N ALA A 308 -13.01 -18.92 3.05
CA ALA A 308 -13.13 -18.47 1.68
C ALA A 308 -12.86 -16.95 1.56
N HIS A 309 -13.37 -16.16 2.52
CA HIS A 309 -13.14 -14.71 2.56
C HIS A 309 -11.64 -14.37 2.74
N ARG A 310 -10.95 -15.07 3.64
CA ARG A 310 -9.50 -14.92 3.85
C ARG A 310 -8.70 -15.28 2.60
N ARG A 311 -9.09 -16.35 1.88
CA ARG A 311 -8.50 -16.68 0.57
C ARG A 311 -8.73 -15.58 -0.45
N ARG A 312 -9.94 -14.97 -0.49
CA ARG A 312 -10.24 -13.83 -1.36
C ARG A 312 -9.36 -12.61 -1.04
N ILE A 313 -9.10 -12.31 0.24
CA ILE A 313 -8.16 -11.24 0.66
C ILE A 313 -6.77 -11.49 0.06
N ARG A 314 -6.24 -12.70 0.23
CA ARG A 314 -4.93 -13.07 -0.34
C ARG A 314 -4.95 -13.00 -1.87
N GLN A 315 -5.97 -13.50 -2.53
CA GLN A 315 -6.10 -13.45 -3.98
C GLN A 315 -6.10 -12.01 -4.52
N VAL A 316 -6.78 -11.08 -3.86
CA VAL A 316 -6.75 -9.66 -4.22
C VAL A 316 -5.33 -9.09 -4.08
N TYR A 317 -4.63 -9.43 -3.00
CA TYR A 317 -3.21 -9.03 -2.85
C TYR A 317 -2.36 -9.55 -4.02
N ASP A 318 -2.45 -10.83 -4.33
CA ASP A 318 -1.66 -11.46 -5.40
C ASP A 318 -2.00 -10.90 -6.79
N THR A 319 -3.28 -10.56 -7.02
CA THR A 319 -3.76 -10.10 -8.33
C THR A 319 -3.45 -8.63 -8.60
N TYR A 320 -3.49 -7.79 -7.57
CA TYR A 320 -3.44 -6.33 -7.74
C TYR A 320 -2.36 -5.61 -6.94
N LEU A 321 -1.97 -6.14 -5.77
CA LEU A 321 -1.19 -5.38 -4.79
C LEU A 321 0.25 -5.88 -4.61
N ALA A 322 0.55 -7.13 -4.96
CA ALA A 322 1.93 -7.62 -5.02
C ALA A 322 2.75 -6.79 -6.04
N PRO A 323 4.06 -6.56 -5.84
CA PRO A 323 4.82 -5.62 -6.66
C PRO A 323 4.71 -5.83 -8.17
N LEU A 324 4.84 -7.06 -8.67
CA LEU A 324 4.71 -7.36 -10.10
C LEU A 324 3.28 -7.11 -10.59
N ALA A 325 2.28 -7.55 -9.84
CA ALA A 325 0.88 -7.39 -10.19
C ALA A 325 0.46 -5.91 -10.23
N PHE A 326 0.89 -5.14 -9.25
CA PHE A 326 0.64 -3.69 -9.22
C PHE A 326 1.23 -2.98 -10.44
N HIS A 327 2.50 -3.24 -10.77
CA HIS A 327 3.13 -2.59 -11.92
C HIS A 327 2.55 -3.08 -13.26
N ARG A 328 2.03 -4.32 -13.32
CA ARG A 328 1.28 -4.80 -14.48
C ARG A 328 -0.01 -4.00 -14.68
N GLU A 329 -0.78 -3.79 -13.62
CA GLU A 329 -1.99 -2.99 -13.67
C GLU A 329 -1.69 -1.53 -14.05
N VAL A 330 -0.61 -0.94 -13.51
CA VAL A 330 -0.11 0.38 -13.92
C VAL A 330 0.19 0.40 -15.41
N SER A 331 0.90 -0.59 -15.94
CA SER A 331 1.20 -0.69 -17.37
C SER A 331 -0.05 -0.73 -18.24
N VAL A 332 -1.05 -1.54 -17.86
CA VAL A 332 -2.35 -1.63 -18.57
C VAL A 332 -3.08 -0.28 -18.57
N ARG A 333 -3.13 0.40 -17.43
CA ARG A 333 -3.76 1.73 -17.31
C ARG A 333 -3.05 2.80 -18.14
N LEU A 334 -1.72 2.79 -18.17
CA LEU A 334 -0.94 3.70 -19.02
C LEU A 334 -1.16 3.41 -20.51
N ALA A 335 -1.22 2.15 -20.92
CA ALA A 335 -1.53 1.78 -22.31
C ALA A 335 -2.93 2.25 -22.72
N SER A 336 -3.92 2.12 -21.84
CA SER A 336 -5.29 2.59 -22.06
C SER A 336 -5.38 4.13 -22.14
N ALA A 337 -4.68 4.85 -21.24
CA ALA A 337 -4.63 6.30 -21.24
C ALA A 337 -4.00 6.86 -22.53
N ARG A 338 -2.95 6.20 -23.05
CA ARG A 338 -2.35 6.54 -24.35
C ARG A 338 -3.37 6.45 -25.50
N SER A 339 -4.14 5.37 -25.55
CA SER A 339 -5.15 5.14 -26.60
C SER A 339 -6.27 6.18 -26.54
N ALA A 340 -6.73 6.54 -25.35
CA ALA A 340 -7.78 7.55 -25.14
C ALA A 340 -7.32 8.97 -25.53
N ALA A 341 -6.03 9.29 -25.36
CA ALA A 341 -5.45 10.59 -25.72
C ALA A 341 -5.17 10.75 -27.22
N GLY A 342 -5.52 9.77 -28.06
CA GLY A 342 -5.28 9.83 -29.52
C GLY A 342 -3.79 9.83 -29.91
N LEU A 343 -2.92 9.33 -29.03
CA LEU A 343 -1.47 9.25 -29.24
C LEU A 343 -1.15 8.04 -30.16
N SER A 344 -1.84 7.94 -31.29
CA SER A 344 -1.48 6.99 -32.34
C SER A 344 -0.32 7.57 -33.15
N TYR A 345 0.81 6.91 -33.13
CA TYR A 345 1.89 7.15 -34.07
C TYR A 345 1.59 6.38 -35.35
N GLY A 346 1.54 7.12 -36.48
CA GLY A 346 1.69 6.54 -37.79
C GLY A 346 3.14 6.08 -37.99
#